data_d7b98590c1443963deb83d39316372a5
#
_entry.id   d7b98590c1443963deb83d39316372a5
#
_cell.length_a   1.000
_cell.length_b   1.000
_cell.length_c   1.000
_cell.angle_alpha   90.00
_cell.angle_beta   90.00
_cell.angle_gamma   90.00
#
_symmetry.space_group_name_H-M   'P 1'
#
loop_
_entity.id
_entity.type
_entity.pdbx_description
1 polymer ?
#
loop_
_entity_poly.entity_id
_entity_poly.type
_entity_poly.pdbx_seq_one_letter_code
_entity_poly.pdbx_strand_id
1 'polypeptide(L)'
;MPSLISGSNITNLCSQLYENSRIESGLYDKYHVKRGLRNSDGTGVVAGITNICNVHGYVLNEGEMEAIPGQLIYRGYNINDLVANVEEENRFGYEETAFLLLFGHLPTEKELSHFTSYLSLKRDLPSGFVEDMILKAPSKNIMNKLSRSVLALYSYDDECENKGLENEMRTAVSLIAKLPVIMTAAYQVKRRVFDNQSMIMHPINYEENTAQCILSLLRPDRQYTNDEAQMLDRLLMLQAEHGGGNNSTFTCRVLTSSGTDPYSAYASAICSLKGPRHGGANLKVISMLDNFKANIKNWNDEGEVADYMRKVIRKEANDGSGLIYGMGHAVYTVSDPRAVILKKKAFELAKGREIEAEFRLLETVERLTPEIFTEVKGSTKTMCANVDMYSGLVYRMLGIPDELFTPLFAIARMSGWAAHRMEEILTGNRIIRPAYKAVAKEKEYVRITERK
;
A
#
# COMPACT_ATOMS: atom_id res chain seq x y z
N MET A 1 -46.81 -5.94 0.44
CA MET A 1 -46.33 -5.67 -0.89
C MET A 1 -45.44 -6.83 -1.31
N PRO A 2 -45.66 -7.52 -2.44
CA PRO A 2 -44.82 -8.62 -2.85
C PRO A 2 -43.43 -8.07 -3.21
N SER A 3 -42.38 -8.77 -2.81
CA SER A 3 -41.01 -8.49 -3.16
C SER A 3 -40.82 -8.56 -4.68
N LEU A 4 -40.77 -7.42 -5.33
CA LEU A 4 -40.69 -7.27 -6.78
C LEU A 4 -39.35 -7.66 -7.39
N ILE A 5 -38.40 -8.14 -6.59
CA ILE A 5 -37.08 -8.59 -7.08
C ILE A 5 -36.80 -9.98 -6.49
N SER A 6 -37.17 -11.03 -7.22
CA SER A 6 -36.65 -12.36 -6.92
C SER A 6 -35.19 -12.45 -7.36
N GLY A 7 -34.38 -13.28 -6.73
CA GLY A 7 -32.96 -13.45 -7.11
C GLY A 7 -32.75 -13.80 -8.60
N SER A 8 -33.71 -14.49 -9.22
CA SER A 8 -33.72 -14.81 -10.65
C SER A 8 -33.80 -13.56 -11.55
N ASN A 9 -34.51 -12.51 -11.14
CA ASN A 9 -34.63 -11.26 -11.92
C ASN A 9 -33.30 -10.49 -11.96
N ILE A 10 -32.57 -10.42 -10.83
CA ILE A 10 -31.27 -9.75 -10.79
C ILE A 10 -30.25 -10.50 -11.66
N THR A 11 -30.24 -11.84 -11.60
CA THR A 11 -29.32 -12.65 -12.42
C THR A 11 -29.55 -12.42 -13.92
N ASN A 12 -30.82 -12.35 -14.34
CA ASN A 12 -31.17 -12.08 -15.74
C ASN A 12 -30.74 -10.66 -16.16
N LEU A 13 -31.00 -9.65 -15.31
CA LEU A 13 -30.54 -8.27 -15.56
C LEU A 13 -29.02 -8.17 -15.65
N CYS A 14 -28.27 -8.92 -14.82
CA CYS A 14 -26.81 -8.99 -14.89
C CYS A 14 -26.33 -9.61 -16.21
N SER A 15 -27.02 -10.65 -16.73
CA SER A 15 -26.70 -11.23 -18.03
C SER A 15 -26.92 -10.21 -19.16
N GLN A 16 -28.05 -9.51 -19.14
CA GLN A 16 -28.32 -8.42 -20.09
C GLN A 16 -27.29 -7.28 -19.98
N LEU A 17 -26.92 -6.88 -18.77
CA LEU A 17 -25.87 -5.88 -18.55
C LEU A 17 -24.53 -6.33 -19.16
N TYR A 18 -24.15 -7.60 -18.96
CA TYR A 18 -22.93 -8.16 -19.54
C TYR A 18 -22.92 -8.05 -21.06
N GLU A 19 -24.01 -8.45 -21.71
CA GLU A 19 -24.14 -8.36 -23.16
C GLU A 19 -24.11 -6.91 -23.70
N ASN A 20 -24.85 -6.00 -23.04
CA ASN A 20 -24.97 -4.61 -23.45
C ASN A 20 -23.71 -3.76 -23.12
N SER A 21 -22.84 -4.22 -22.23
CA SER A 21 -21.66 -3.46 -21.77
C SER A 21 -20.35 -3.92 -22.41
N ARG A 22 -20.39 -4.85 -23.37
CA ARG A 22 -19.18 -5.34 -24.07
C ARG A 22 -18.56 -4.22 -24.90
N ILE A 23 -17.27 -3.98 -24.68
CA ILE A 23 -16.44 -3.10 -25.50
C ILE A 23 -15.43 -3.99 -26.24
N GLU A 24 -15.45 -3.91 -27.57
CA GLU A 24 -14.50 -4.64 -28.41
C GLU A 24 -13.07 -4.19 -28.12
N SER A 25 -12.17 -5.16 -27.93
CA SER A 25 -10.77 -4.86 -27.58
C SER A 25 -10.05 -4.00 -28.61
N GLY A 26 -10.32 -4.20 -29.90
CA GLY A 26 -9.75 -3.41 -30.99
C GLY A 26 -10.09 -1.92 -30.99
N LEU A 27 -11.13 -1.51 -30.24
CA LEU A 27 -11.47 -0.09 -30.10
C LEU A 27 -10.44 0.67 -29.26
N TYR A 28 -9.77 0.00 -28.33
CA TYR A 28 -8.69 0.63 -27.55
C TYR A 28 -7.52 1.05 -28.44
N ASP A 29 -7.11 0.18 -29.37
CA ASP A 29 -6.04 0.46 -30.32
C ASP A 29 -6.48 1.51 -31.34
N LYS A 30 -7.70 1.36 -31.89
CA LYS A 30 -8.28 2.31 -32.84
C LYS A 30 -8.32 3.75 -32.32
N TYR A 31 -8.60 3.94 -31.03
CA TYR A 31 -8.69 5.27 -30.41
C TYR A 31 -7.44 5.61 -29.60
N HIS A 32 -6.36 4.85 -29.72
CA HIS A 32 -5.09 5.05 -29.02
C HIS A 32 -5.25 5.21 -27.50
N VAL A 33 -6.19 4.44 -26.89
CA VAL A 33 -6.49 4.52 -25.46
C VAL A 33 -5.34 3.91 -24.65
N LYS A 34 -4.77 4.69 -23.74
CA LYS A 34 -3.72 4.24 -22.83
C LYS A 34 -4.35 3.51 -21.62
N ARG A 35 -4.60 2.22 -21.76
CA ARG A 35 -5.26 1.40 -20.73
C ARG A 35 -4.44 1.41 -19.44
N GLY A 36 -5.10 1.74 -18.32
CA GLY A 36 -4.42 1.88 -17.04
C GLY A 36 -3.39 3.02 -17.01
N LEU A 37 -3.50 4.01 -17.91
CA LEU A 37 -2.55 5.11 -18.11
C LEU A 37 -1.12 4.59 -18.38
N ARG A 38 -1.01 3.53 -19.22
CA ARG A 38 0.25 2.95 -19.68
C ARG A 38 0.41 3.06 -21.18
N ASN A 39 1.62 3.38 -21.61
CA ASN A 39 2.05 3.31 -22.99
C ASN A 39 2.26 1.85 -23.42
N SER A 40 2.37 1.60 -24.73
CA SER A 40 2.59 0.26 -25.29
C SER A 40 3.94 -0.36 -24.88
N ASP A 41 4.94 0.48 -24.63
CA ASP A 41 6.26 0.09 -24.10
C ASP A 41 6.25 -0.23 -22.59
N GLY A 42 5.10 -0.05 -21.92
CA GLY A 42 4.95 -0.28 -20.48
C GLY A 42 5.29 0.92 -19.60
N THR A 43 5.73 2.05 -20.15
CA THR A 43 5.95 3.28 -19.39
C THR A 43 4.63 3.92 -18.96
N GLY A 44 4.65 4.70 -17.88
CA GLY A 44 3.49 5.46 -17.43
C GLY A 44 3.20 6.67 -18.31
N VAL A 45 1.92 7.00 -18.49
CA VAL A 45 1.54 8.31 -19.03
C VAL A 45 1.93 9.38 -18.01
N VAL A 46 2.63 10.41 -18.44
CA VAL A 46 2.97 11.55 -17.58
C VAL A 46 1.70 12.36 -17.29
N ALA A 47 1.16 12.21 -16.08
CA ALA A 47 -0.08 12.85 -15.64
C ALA A 47 0.14 14.14 -14.84
N GLY A 48 1.36 14.41 -14.38
CA GLY A 48 1.72 15.58 -13.59
C GLY A 48 3.22 15.67 -13.32
N ILE A 49 3.59 16.73 -12.60
CA ILE A 49 4.96 17.00 -12.15
C ILE A 49 4.96 16.98 -10.62
N THR A 50 6.01 16.48 -10.00
CA THR A 50 6.14 16.40 -8.55
C THR A 50 7.59 16.64 -8.09
N ASN A 51 7.73 17.31 -6.95
CA ASN A 51 8.98 17.45 -6.20
C ASN A 51 9.06 16.50 -4.99
N ILE A 52 8.05 15.61 -4.80
CA ILE A 52 7.96 14.76 -3.61
C ILE A 52 8.84 13.53 -3.74
N CYS A 53 8.73 12.84 -4.88
CA CYS A 53 9.36 11.54 -5.04
C CYS A 53 9.74 11.28 -6.50
N ASN A 54 10.92 10.67 -6.68
CA ASN A 54 11.33 10.11 -7.96
C ASN A 54 11.50 8.58 -7.80
N VAL A 55 10.77 7.85 -8.65
CA VAL A 55 10.85 6.38 -8.76
C VAL A 55 11.49 6.08 -10.11
N HIS A 56 12.74 5.67 -10.12
CA HIS A 56 13.57 5.60 -11.31
C HIS A 56 14.19 4.21 -11.46
N GLY A 57 14.06 3.59 -12.63
CA GLY A 57 14.54 2.23 -12.91
C GLY A 57 15.10 2.04 -14.32
N TYR A 58 15.22 3.12 -15.10
CA TYR A 58 15.79 3.10 -16.45
C TYR A 58 16.34 4.47 -16.83
N VAL A 59 17.26 4.50 -17.76
CA VAL A 59 17.73 5.73 -18.43
C VAL A 59 17.39 5.65 -19.92
N LEU A 60 17.26 6.80 -20.55
CA LEU A 60 17.12 6.87 -22.01
C LEU A 60 18.50 7.17 -22.59
N ASN A 61 19.07 6.21 -23.31
CA ASN A 61 20.34 6.34 -24.00
C ASN A 61 20.06 6.33 -25.51
N GLU A 62 20.32 7.43 -26.19
CA GLU A 62 20.07 7.61 -27.65
C GLU A 62 18.62 7.27 -28.07
N GLY A 63 17.65 7.43 -27.15
CA GLY A 63 16.23 7.12 -27.39
C GLY A 63 15.84 5.67 -27.07
N GLU A 64 16.79 4.81 -26.71
CA GLU A 64 16.54 3.47 -26.22
C GLU A 64 16.47 3.43 -24.69
N MET A 65 15.59 2.61 -24.16
CA MET A 65 15.40 2.47 -22.72
C MET A 65 16.36 1.41 -22.18
N GLU A 66 17.33 1.84 -21.38
CA GLU A 66 18.28 1.00 -20.69
C GLU A 66 17.87 0.83 -19.22
N ALA A 67 17.69 -0.42 -18.77
CA ALA A 67 17.33 -0.73 -17.39
C ALA A 67 18.53 -0.52 -16.46
N ILE A 68 18.30 0.16 -15.34
CA ILE A 68 19.29 0.41 -14.30
C ILE A 68 18.81 -0.13 -12.95
N PRO A 69 19.70 -0.31 -11.96
CA PRO A 69 19.31 -0.55 -10.58
C PRO A 69 18.31 0.51 -10.13
N GLY A 70 17.20 0.07 -9.51
CA GLY A 70 16.13 0.98 -9.11
C GLY A 70 16.58 2.02 -8.09
N GLN A 71 16.08 3.23 -8.23
CA GLN A 71 16.31 4.32 -7.31
C GLN A 71 14.97 4.84 -6.78
N LEU A 72 14.91 5.08 -5.48
CA LEU A 72 13.81 5.74 -4.80
C LEU A 72 14.35 6.96 -4.08
N ILE A 73 13.86 8.13 -4.47
CA ILE A 73 14.38 9.41 -4.01
C ILE A 73 13.23 10.20 -3.40
N TYR A 74 13.34 10.54 -2.12
CA TYR A 74 12.38 11.37 -1.38
C TYR A 74 12.91 12.80 -1.28
N ARG A 75 12.20 13.75 -1.87
CA ARG A 75 12.59 15.18 -1.84
C ARG A 75 14.08 15.43 -2.20
N GLY A 76 14.62 14.64 -3.13
CA GLY A 76 16.02 14.74 -3.56
C GLY A 76 17.00 13.85 -2.81
N TYR A 77 16.61 13.18 -1.73
CA TYR A 77 17.44 12.27 -0.95
C TYR A 77 17.19 10.81 -1.31
N ASN A 78 18.24 10.05 -1.57
CA ASN A 78 18.13 8.63 -1.90
C ASN A 78 17.72 7.84 -0.64
N ILE A 79 16.77 6.92 -0.79
CA ILE A 79 16.30 6.09 0.33
C ILE A 79 17.42 5.24 0.96
N ASN A 80 18.41 4.81 0.16
CA ASN A 80 19.56 4.08 0.68
C ASN A 80 20.35 4.94 1.67
N ASP A 81 20.57 6.23 1.35
CA ASP A 81 21.31 7.13 2.19
C ASP A 81 20.52 7.46 3.47
N LEU A 82 19.21 7.70 3.34
CA LEU A 82 18.33 7.95 4.49
C LEU A 82 18.37 6.78 5.47
N VAL A 83 18.25 5.55 4.99
CA VAL A 83 18.28 4.36 5.85
C VAL A 83 19.67 4.13 6.43
N ALA A 84 20.73 4.24 5.62
CA ALA A 84 22.10 4.01 6.07
C ALA A 84 22.51 4.97 7.20
N ASN A 85 22.19 6.27 7.07
CA ASN A 85 22.51 7.27 8.09
C ASN A 85 21.75 7.00 9.42
N VAL A 86 20.46 6.67 9.32
CA VAL A 86 19.64 6.32 10.49
C VAL A 86 20.18 5.07 11.21
N GLU A 87 20.74 4.10 10.46
CA GLU A 87 21.37 2.91 11.02
C GLU A 87 22.73 3.20 11.66
N GLU A 88 23.57 3.98 11.01
CA GLU A 88 24.87 4.39 11.54
C GLU A 88 24.73 5.16 12.84
N GLU A 89 23.73 6.02 12.93
CA GLU A 89 23.41 6.81 14.13
C GLU A 89 22.59 6.02 15.18
N ASN A 90 22.22 4.77 14.89
CA ASN A 90 21.41 3.89 15.76
C ASN A 90 20.13 4.55 16.28
N ARG A 91 19.38 5.22 15.40
CA ARG A 91 18.16 5.96 15.74
C ARG A 91 16.95 5.49 14.92
N PHE A 92 15.80 6.05 15.19
CA PHE A 92 14.57 5.87 14.44
C PHE A 92 14.47 6.92 13.33
N GLY A 93 13.93 6.56 12.17
CA GLY A 93 13.96 7.39 10.97
C GLY A 93 12.59 7.69 10.34
N TYR A 94 11.50 7.06 10.80
CA TYR A 94 10.19 7.29 10.19
C TYR A 94 9.70 8.73 10.37
N GLU A 95 9.84 9.31 11.57
CA GLU A 95 9.44 10.69 11.85
C GLU A 95 10.26 11.69 11.01
N GLU A 96 11.56 11.46 10.85
CA GLU A 96 12.41 12.26 9.95
C GLU A 96 11.95 12.13 8.50
N THR A 97 11.64 10.91 8.05
CA THR A 97 11.14 10.66 6.70
C THR A 97 9.79 11.35 6.47
N ALA A 98 8.88 11.29 7.44
CA ALA A 98 7.60 11.97 7.38
C ALA A 98 7.77 13.49 7.34
N PHE A 99 8.68 14.04 8.18
CA PHE A 99 9.02 15.46 8.18
C PHE A 99 9.58 15.90 6.80
N LEU A 100 10.55 15.15 6.28
CA LEU A 100 11.16 15.43 4.97
C LEU A 100 10.10 15.48 3.86
N LEU A 101 9.20 14.50 3.82
CA LEU A 101 8.14 14.45 2.82
C LEU A 101 7.19 15.63 2.92
N LEU A 102 6.79 16.01 4.13
CA LEU A 102 5.83 17.10 4.38
C LEU A 102 6.43 18.48 4.14
N PHE A 103 7.63 18.74 4.66
CA PHE A 103 8.23 20.08 4.68
C PHE A 103 9.32 20.32 3.64
N GLY A 104 9.81 19.25 2.98
CA GLY A 104 10.70 19.34 1.82
C GLY A 104 12.19 19.52 2.14
N HIS A 105 12.59 19.42 3.40
CA HIS A 105 13.98 19.46 3.86
C HIS A 105 14.19 18.50 5.03
N LEU A 106 15.44 18.10 5.28
CA LEU A 106 15.79 17.32 6.47
C LEU A 106 15.65 18.19 7.70
N PRO A 107 15.04 17.69 8.80
CA PRO A 107 14.92 18.46 10.02
C PRO A 107 16.26 18.63 10.71
N THR A 108 16.45 19.75 11.38
CA THR A 108 17.45 19.88 12.44
C THR A 108 17.05 18.99 13.62
N GLU A 109 17.99 18.67 14.52
CA GLU A 109 17.70 17.90 15.73
C GLU A 109 16.53 18.50 16.54
N LYS A 110 16.50 19.84 16.67
CA LYS A 110 15.44 20.55 17.36
C LYS A 110 14.08 20.41 16.65
N GLU A 111 14.04 20.55 15.33
CA GLU A 111 12.81 20.38 14.55
C GLU A 111 12.29 18.95 14.62
N LEU A 112 13.17 17.94 14.52
CA LEU A 112 12.81 16.54 14.65
C LEU A 112 12.24 16.24 16.04
N SER A 113 12.89 16.72 17.10
CA SER A 113 12.40 16.55 18.48
C SER A 113 11.03 17.18 18.68
N HIS A 114 10.81 18.40 18.18
CA HIS A 114 9.52 19.07 18.26
C HIS A 114 8.44 18.34 17.45
N PHE A 115 8.76 17.88 16.23
CA PHE A 115 7.83 17.16 15.38
C PHE A 115 7.43 15.82 15.96
N THR A 116 8.38 15.05 16.48
CA THR A 116 8.11 13.77 17.15
C THR A 116 7.23 13.95 18.39
N SER A 117 7.52 14.95 19.21
CA SER A 117 6.69 15.30 20.37
C SER A 117 5.28 15.74 19.96
N TYR A 118 5.17 16.53 18.89
CA TYR A 118 3.87 16.97 18.38
C TYR A 118 3.04 15.79 17.86
N LEU A 119 3.63 14.87 17.07
CA LEU A 119 2.98 13.64 16.64
C LEU A 119 2.48 12.82 17.82
N SER A 120 3.32 12.63 18.83
CA SER A 120 3.00 11.87 20.03
C SER A 120 1.75 12.43 20.74
N LEU A 121 1.69 13.76 20.95
CA LEU A 121 0.55 14.45 21.57
C LEU A 121 -0.73 14.43 20.70
N LYS A 122 -0.64 14.16 19.39
CA LYS A 122 -1.79 14.09 18.48
C LYS A 122 -2.38 12.69 18.33
N ARG A 123 -1.86 11.69 19.04
CA ARG A 123 -2.35 10.31 19.02
C ARG A 123 -3.72 10.13 19.64
N ASP A 124 -4.11 11.00 20.58
CA ASP A 124 -5.42 10.90 21.23
C ASP A 124 -6.56 10.98 20.23
N LEU A 125 -7.47 10.03 20.37
CA LEU A 125 -8.72 10.04 19.63
C LEU A 125 -9.76 10.94 20.35
N PRO A 126 -10.70 11.53 19.63
CA PRO A 126 -11.78 12.28 20.27
C PRO A 126 -12.52 11.44 21.32
N SER A 127 -13.06 12.09 22.35
CA SER A 127 -13.82 11.43 23.40
C SER A 127 -14.97 10.62 22.81
N GLY A 128 -15.14 9.37 23.24
CA GLY A 128 -16.18 8.46 22.76
C GLY A 128 -15.94 7.87 21.37
N PHE A 129 -14.87 8.27 20.67
CA PHE A 129 -14.63 7.82 19.29
C PHE A 129 -14.45 6.30 19.18
N VAL A 130 -13.71 5.69 20.10
CA VAL A 130 -13.51 4.23 20.10
C VAL A 130 -14.84 3.50 20.32
N GLU A 131 -15.64 3.95 21.25
CA GLU A 131 -16.93 3.37 21.59
C GLU A 131 -17.91 3.50 20.43
N ASP A 132 -18.07 4.68 19.89
CA ASP A 132 -19.09 4.98 18.91
C ASP A 132 -18.72 4.54 17.50
N MET A 133 -17.47 4.75 17.10
CA MET A 133 -17.04 4.51 15.73
C MET A 133 -16.37 3.15 15.52
N ILE A 134 -15.77 2.56 16.56
CA ILE A 134 -15.04 1.29 16.42
C ILE A 134 -15.80 0.14 17.05
N LEU A 135 -16.21 0.25 18.33
CA LEU A 135 -16.89 -0.82 19.06
C LEU A 135 -18.32 -1.07 18.56
N LYS A 136 -19.14 -0.03 18.39
CA LYS A 136 -20.53 -0.17 17.93
C LYS A 136 -20.68 -0.61 16.47
N ALA A 137 -19.67 -0.41 15.66
CA ALA A 137 -19.68 -0.77 14.24
C ALA A 137 -18.43 -1.54 13.82
N PRO A 138 -18.18 -2.73 14.39
CA PRO A 138 -16.97 -3.51 14.13
C PRO A 138 -16.86 -3.92 12.66
N SER A 139 -15.66 -4.24 12.22
CA SER A 139 -15.39 -4.70 10.85
C SER A 139 -14.41 -5.87 10.85
N LYS A 140 -14.70 -6.90 10.03
CA LYS A 140 -13.73 -7.97 9.77
C LYS A 140 -12.51 -7.48 8.99
N ASN A 141 -12.64 -6.39 8.26
CA ASN A 141 -11.57 -5.82 7.44
C ASN A 141 -11.07 -4.51 8.05
N ILE A 142 -9.82 -4.51 8.51
CA ILE A 142 -9.22 -3.37 9.20
C ILE A 142 -9.03 -2.18 8.26
N MET A 143 -8.69 -2.37 6.97
CA MET A 143 -8.62 -1.28 6.00
C MET A 143 -9.96 -0.57 5.79
N ASN A 144 -11.08 -1.33 5.79
CA ASN A 144 -12.41 -0.74 5.74
C ASN A 144 -12.70 0.08 7.01
N LYS A 145 -12.27 -0.42 8.18
CA LYS A 145 -12.44 0.33 9.43
C LYS A 145 -11.59 1.60 9.44
N LEU A 146 -10.33 1.56 8.95
CA LEU A 146 -9.47 2.73 8.85
C LEU A 146 -10.11 3.83 7.99
N SER A 147 -10.57 3.50 6.79
CA SER A 147 -11.18 4.50 5.89
C SER A 147 -12.44 5.13 6.50
N ARG A 148 -13.31 4.32 7.11
CA ARG A 148 -14.50 4.80 7.81
C ARG A 148 -14.16 5.66 9.02
N SER A 149 -13.13 5.32 9.76
CA SER A 149 -12.67 6.09 10.92
C SER A 149 -12.10 7.44 10.50
N VAL A 150 -11.32 7.49 9.41
CA VAL A 150 -10.82 8.75 8.85
C VAL A 150 -11.99 9.66 8.44
N LEU A 151 -12.99 9.13 7.71
CA LEU A 151 -14.19 9.90 7.36
C LEU A 151 -14.97 10.37 8.60
N ALA A 152 -15.06 9.53 9.64
CA ALA A 152 -15.78 9.90 10.87
C ALA A 152 -15.09 11.03 11.65
N LEU A 153 -13.74 11.10 11.60
CA LEU A 153 -12.98 12.16 12.25
C LEU A 153 -13.34 13.56 11.74
N TYR A 154 -13.84 13.69 10.50
CA TYR A 154 -14.40 14.92 9.97
C TYR A 154 -15.41 15.57 10.91
N SER A 155 -16.31 14.77 11.50
CA SER A 155 -17.37 15.24 12.40
C SER A 155 -16.88 15.66 13.80
N TYR A 156 -15.61 15.46 14.10
CA TYR A 156 -14.95 15.84 15.36
C TYR A 156 -13.93 16.98 15.16
N ASP A 157 -13.88 17.57 13.97
CA ASP A 157 -12.98 18.66 13.65
C ASP A 157 -13.79 19.89 13.20
N ASP A 158 -13.89 20.88 14.08
CA ASP A 158 -14.64 22.12 13.82
C ASP A 158 -14.05 22.93 12.65
N GLU A 159 -12.78 22.69 12.28
CA GLU A 159 -12.07 23.34 11.20
C GLU A 159 -11.98 22.48 9.90
N CYS A 160 -12.78 21.42 9.81
CA CYS A 160 -12.68 20.43 8.71
C CYS A 160 -12.86 21.02 7.30
N GLU A 161 -13.58 22.13 7.17
CA GLU A 161 -13.81 22.85 5.90
C GLU A 161 -12.85 24.06 5.69
N ASN A 162 -12.00 24.36 6.65
CA ASN A 162 -11.01 25.43 6.51
C ASN A 162 -9.90 24.98 5.55
N LYS A 163 -9.83 25.63 4.38
CA LYS A 163 -8.90 25.33 3.28
C LYS A 163 -7.54 26.03 3.40
N GLY A 164 -7.24 26.62 4.54
CA GLY A 164 -5.92 27.21 4.79
C GLY A 164 -4.84 26.13 4.86
N LEU A 165 -3.66 26.39 4.28
CA LEU A 165 -2.54 25.44 4.23
C LEU A 165 -2.15 24.94 5.63
N GLU A 166 -2.18 25.82 6.63
CA GLU A 166 -1.88 25.47 8.03
C GLU A 166 -2.87 24.43 8.57
N ASN A 167 -4.17 24.61 8.30
CA ASN A 167 -5.20 23.66 8.74
C ASN A 167 -5.08 22.32 8.01
N GLU A 168 -4.81 22.33 6.71
CA GLU A 168 -4.55 21.12 5.91
C GLU A 168 -3.36 20.34 6.48
N MET A 169 -2.27 21.03 6.83
CA MET A 169 -1.08 20.41 7.45
C MET A 169 -1.39 19.87 8.85
N ARG A 170 -2.12 20.62 9.68
CA ARG A 170 -2.57 20.21 11.01
C ARG A 170 -3.36 18.90 10.95
N THR A 171 -4.30 18.82 10.01
CA THR A 171 -5.11 17.60 9.80
C THR A 171 -4.27 16.44 9.31
N ALA A 172 -3.36 16.66 8.36
CA ALA A 172 -2.46 15.62 7.88
C ALA A 172 -1.59 15.01 8.99
N VAL A 173 -0.95 15.86 9.80
CA VAL A 173 -0.11 15.43 10.94
C VAL A 173 -0.95 14.72 12.00
N SER A 174 -2.16 15.22 12.28
CA SER A 174 -3.11 14.57 13.19
C SER A 174 -3.48 13.15 12.73
N LEU A 175 -3.69 12.95 11.43
CA LEU A 175 -4.02 11.63 10.88
C LEU A 175 -2.82 10.68 10.88
N ILE A 176 -1.61 11.16 10.58
CA ILE A 176 -0.38 10.35 10.71
C ILE A 176 -0.25 9.81 12.14
N ALA A 177 -0.53 10.65 13.14
CA ALA A 177 -0.46 10.28 14.55
C ALA A 177 -1.57 9.31 15.00
N LYS A 178 -2.82 9.49 14.52
CA LYS A 178 -4.00 8.74 14.96
C LYS A 178 -4.18 7.38 14.30
N LEU A 179 -3.72 7.21 13.05
CA LEU A 179 -3.92 5.97 12.32
C LEU A 179 -3.37 4.71 13.03
N PRO A 180 -2.18 4.72 13.67
CA PRO A 180 -1.70 3.59 14.48
C PRO A 180 -2.68 3.20 15.59
N VAL A 181 -3.22 4.19 16.32
CA VAL A 181 -4.16 3.97 17.43
C VAL A 181 -5.49 3.41 16.91
N ILE A 182 -6.00 3.96 15.82
CA ILE A 182 -7.24 3.47 15.17
C ILE A 182 -7.05 2.02 14.68
N MET A 183 -5.92 1.72 14.08
CA MET A 183 -5.60 0.38 13.57
C MET A 183 -5.61 -0.64 14.70
N THR A 184 -4.88 -0.36 15.77
CA THR A 184 -4.74 -1.29 16.90
C THR A 184 -6.07 -1.46 17.64
N ALA A 185 -6.83 -0.38 17.87
CA ALA A 185 -8.17 -0.45 18.44
C ALA A 185 -9.13 -1.28 17.56
N ALA A 186 -9.13 -1.04 16.25
CA ALA A 186 -9.95 -1.79 15.29
C ALA A 186 -9.61 -3.29 15.28
N TYR A 187 -8.33 -3.62 15.36
CA TYR A 187 -7.87 -5.00 15.45
C TYR A 187 -8.31 -5.67 16.75
N GLN A 188 -8.16 -5.02 17.89
CA GLN A 188 -8.59 -5.57 19.18
C GLN A 188 -10.10 -5.80 19.25
N VAL A 189 -10.89 -4.88 18.69
CA VAL A 189 -12.33 -5.04 18.57
C VAL A 189 -12.69 -6.21 17.64
N LYS A 190 -12.00 -6.35 16.51
CA LYS A 190 -12.19 -7.47 15.58
C LYS A 190 -11.89 -8.81 16.27
N ARG A 191 -10.79 -8.91 17.02
CA ARG A 191 -10.45 -10.11 17.81
C ARG A 191 -11.58 -10.55 18.74
N ARG A 192 -12.16 -9.59 19.46
CA ARG A 192 -13.26 -9.87 20.38
C ARG A 192 -14.53 -10.30 19.65
N VAL A 193 -14.92 -9.54 18.62
CA VAL A 193 -16.25 -9.71 18.01
C VAL A 193 -16.31 -10.87 17.02
N PHE A 194 -15.23 -11.12 16.28
CA PHE A 194 -15.23 -12.08 15.18
C PHE A 194 -14.36 -13.32 15.43
N ASP A 195 -13.32 -13.20 16.28
CA ASP A 195 -12.37 -14.30 16.51
C ASP A 195 -12.57 -14.94 17.89
N ASN A 196 -13.52 -14.43 18.70
CA ASN A 196 -13.82 -14.90 20.05
C ASN A 196 -12.58 -14.88 20.99
N GLN A 197 -11.75 -13.84 20.87
CA GLN A 197 -10.55 -13.63 21.67
C GLN A 197 -10.69 -12.41 22.59
N SER A 198 -9.83 -12.32 23.60
CA SER A 198 -9.81 -11.17 24.50
C SER A 198 -9.43 -9.90 23.77
N MET A 199 -10.13 -8.80 24.05
CA MET A 199 -9.79 -7.46 23.62
C MET A 199 -8.91 -6.80 24.68
N ILE A 200 -7.71 -6.38 24.27
CA ILE A 200 -6.75 -5.70 25.16
C ILE A 200 -6.51 -4.30 24.61
N MET A 201 -6.88 -3.29 25.37
CA MET A 201 -6.68 -1.88 25.03
C MET A 201 -5.66 -1.28 25.99
N HIS A 202 -4.55 -0.80 25.47
CA HIS A 202 -3.50 -0.15 26.25
C HIS A 202 -3.62 1.36 26.21
N PRO A 203 -3.22 2.06 27.28
CA PRO A 203 -3.05 3.51 27.25
C PRO A 203 -1.88 3.87 26.32
N ILE A 204 -1.98 5.03 25.69
CA ILE A 204 -0.92 5.58 24.82
C ILE A 204 0.27 5.96 25.70
N ASN A 205 1.47 5.57 25.27
CA ASN A 205 2.72 6.08 25.80
C ASN A 205 3.25 7.19 24.89
N TYR A 206 3.33 8.41 25.39
CA TYR A 206 3.74 9.58 24.62
C TYR A 206 5.25 9.70 24.41
N GLU A 207 6.04 8.91 25.12
CA GLU A 207 7.50 8.83 24.93
C GLU A 207 7.92 7.93 23.77
N GLU A 208 7.00 7.12 23.25
CA GLU A 208 7.25 6.20 22.16
C GLU A 208 7.16 6.91 20.80
N ASN A 209 8.05 6.54 19.85
CA ASN A 209 7.87 6.88 18.43
C ASN A 209 6.75 6.04 17.78
N THR A 210 6.50 6.24 16.49
CA THR A 210 5.40 5.55 15.78
C THR A 210 5.58 4.04 15.76
N ALA A 211 6.76 3.52 15.48
CA ALA A 211 7.03 2.08 15.43
C ALA A 211 6.86 1.43 16.81
N GLN A 212 7.41 2.05 17.85
CA GLN A 212 7.28 1.61 19.24
C GLN A 212 5.81 1.61 19.68
N CYS A 213 5.09 2.71 19.41
CA CYS A 213 3.67 2.85 19.70
C CYS A 213 2.83 1.73 19.06
N ILE A 214 3.11 1.38 17.82
CA ILE A 214 2.41 0.28 17.13
C ILE A 214 2.64 -1.04 17.88
N LEU A 215 3.89 -1.37 18.20
CA LEU A 215 4.22 -2.64 18.88
C LEU A 215 3.65 -2.69 20.30
N SER A 216 3.76 -1.61 21.07
CA SER A 216 3.25 -1.54 22.45
C SER A 216 1.72 -1.62 22.52
N LEU A 217 1.01 -0.98 21.57
CA LEU A 217 -0.45 -1.05 21.54
C LEU A 217 -0.98 -2.39 21.00
N LEU A 218 -0.19 -3.09 20.17
CA LEU A 218 -0.60 -4.34 19.55
C LEU A 218 -0.39 -5.55 20.46
N ARG A 219 0.75 -5.58 21.17
CA ARG A 219 1.18 -6.74 21.98
C ARG A 219 0.50 -6.74 23.35
N PRO A 220 0.00 -7.91 23.82
CA PRO A 220 -0.72 -8.00 25.09
C PRO A 220 0.10 -7.56 26.31
N ASP A 221 1.41 -7.77 26.29
CA ASP A 221 2.35 -7.47 27.35
C ASP A 221 3.08 -6.12 27.17
N ARG A 222 2.84 -5.45 26.02
CA ARG A 222 3.52 -4.22 25.59
C ARG A 222 5.03 -4.35 25.35
N GLN A 223 5.56 -5.57 25.38
CA GLN A 223 7.02 -5.79 25.32
C GLN A 223 7.48 -5.88 23.85
N TYR A 224 8.58 -5.24 23.54
CA TYR A 224 9.31 -5.32 22.27
C TYR A 224 10.80 -5.05 22.51
N THR A 225 11.64 -5.58 21.63
CA THR A 225 13.06 -5.23 21.63
C THR A 225 13.31 -3.99 20.78
N ASN A 226 14.44 -3.32 21.02
CA ASN A 226 14.83 -2.18 20.20
C ASN A 226 15.01 -2.57 18.72
N ASP A 227 15.59 -3.74 18.46
CA ASP A 227 15.79 -4.27 17.09
C ASP A 227 14.45 -4.50 16.36
N GLU A 228 13.44 -5.01 17.07
CA GLU A 228 12.09 -5.18 16.50
C GLU A 228 11.44 -3.83 16.15
N ALA A 229 11.57 -2.85 17.05
CA ALA A 229 11.04 -1.51 16.83
C ALA A 229 11.78 -0.80 15.68
N GLN A 230 13.10 -0.91 15.61
CA GLN A 230 13.89 -0.38 14.49
C GLN A 230 13.55 -1.08 13.17
N MET A 231 13.33 -2.40 13.18
CA MET A 231 12.92 -3.12 11.97
C MET A 231 11.57 -2.65 11.45
N LEU A 232 10.59 -2.45 12.32
CA LEU A 232 9.29 -1.88 11.94
C LEU A 232 9.45 -0.44 11.42
N ASP A 233 10.26 0.37 12.08
CA ASP A 233 10.57 1.74 11.66
C ASP A 233 11.14 1.80 10.23
N ARG A 234 12.09 0.90 9.89
CA ARG A 234 12.61 0.79 8.51
C ARG A 234 11.53 0.45 7.50
N LEU A 235 10.63 -0.47 7.85
CA LEU A 235 9.46 -0.76 6.99
C LEU A 235 8.60 0.49 6.77
N LEU A 236 8.34 1.27 7.82
CA LEU A 236 7.57 2.51 7.69
C LEU A 236 8.29 3.53 6.79
N MET A 237 9.61 3.71 6.92
CA MET A 237 10.41 4.55 6.02
C MET A 237 10.30 4.11 4.55
N LEU A 238 10.50 2.81 4.28
CA LEU A 238 10.51 2.25 2.92
C LEU A 238 9.13 2.32 2.23
N GLN A 239 8.05 2.34 3.01
CA GLN A 239 6.67 2.36 2.52
C GLN A 239 6.05 3.76 2.53
N ALA A 240 6.75 4.77 3.07
CA ALA A 240 6.24 6.13 3.25
C ALA A 240 5.80 6.80 1.95
N GLU A 241 6.51 6.56 0.83
CA GLU A 241 6.20 7.16 -0.47
C GLU A 241 6.65 6.26 -1.62
N HIS A 242 5.98 6.37 -2.79
CA HIS A 242 6.36 5.65 -4.01
C HIS A 242 5.80 6.29 -5.31
N GLY A 243 5.86 7.60 -5.40
CA GLY A 243 5.54 8.37 -6.58
C GLY A 243 4.08 8.76 -6.75
N GLY A 244 3.85 9.90 -7.39
CA GLY A 244 2.54 10.50 -7.62
C GLY A 244 1.61 9.68 -8.53
N GLY A 245 2.16 8.79 -9.35
CA GLY A 245 1.41 7.85 -10.21
C GLY A 245 0.98 6.56 -9.51
N ASN A 246 1.37 6.34 -8.25
CA ASN A 246 0.86 5.23 -7.46
C ASN A 246 -0.67 5.35 -7.31
N ASN A 247 -1.41 4.25 -7.44
CA ASN A 247 -2.87 4.30 -7.54
C ASN A 247 -3.55 5.04 -6.38
N SER A 248 -3.14 4.80 -5.14
CA SER A 248 -3.70 5.47 -3.97
C SER A 248 -3.27 6.94 -3.88
N THR A 249 -2.03 7.26 -4.23
CA THR A 249 -1.52 8.63 -4.30
C THR A 249 -2.25 9.43 -5.40
N PHE A 250 -2.41 8.83 -6.58
CA PHE A 250 -3.15 9.45 -7.67
C PHE A 250 -4.63 9.66 -7.32
N THR A 251 -5.26 8.70 -6.64
CA THR A 251 -6.63 8.85 -6.11
C THR A 251 -6.71 10.04 -5.15
N CYS A 252 -5.76 10.19 -4.23
CA CYS A 252 -5.68 11.34 -3.32
C CYS A 252 -5.58 12.65 -4.10
N ARG A 253 -4.69 12.75 -5.10
CA ARG A 253 -4.55 13.93 -5.97
C ARG A 253 -5.83 14.23 -6.74
N VAL A 254 -6.47 13.22 -7.33
CA VAL A 254 -7.74 13.41 -8.08
C VAL A 254 -8.82 14.03 -7.19
N LEU A 255 -9.01 13.52 -5.98
CA LEU A 255 -9.99 14.09 -5.05
C LEU A 255 -9.56 15.48 -4.58
N THR A 256 -8.29 15.68 -4.27
CA THR A 256 -7.75 17.00 -3.87
C THR A 256 -8.00 18.04 -4.96
N SER A 257 -7.81 17.69 -6.24
CA SER A 257 -8.02 18.59 -7.36
C SER A 257 -9.47 19.11 -7.50
N SER A 258 -10.43 18.40 -6.91
CA SER A 258 -11.84 18.83 -6.85
C SER A 258 -12.12 19.84 -5.74
N GLY A 259 -11.16 20.09 -4.86
CA GLY A 259 -11.30 20.99 -3.71
C GLY A 259 -12.03 20.36 -2.51
N THR A 260 -12.08 19.02 -2.41
CA THR A 260 -12.70 18.32 -1.26
C THR A 260 -11.84 18.46 0.00
N ASP A 261 -12.46 18.17 1.15
CA ASP A 261 -11.82 18.16 2.47
C ASP A 261 -10.70 17.09 2.59
N PRO A 262 -9.77 17.23 3.54
CA PRO A 262 -8.66 16.31 3.72
C PRO A 262 -9.10 14.88 4.13
N TYR A 263 -10.15 14.75 4.95
CA TYR A 263 -10.62 13.43 5.41
C TYR A 263 -11.14 12.59 4.25
N SER A 264 -11.92 13.18 3.35
CA SER A 264 -12.41 12.53 2.13
C SER A 264 -11.27 12.11 1.20
N ALA A 265 -10.27 12.96 1.00
CA ALA A 265 -9.13 12.66 0.14
C ALA A 265 -8.29 11.49 0.71
N TYR A 266 -7.97 11.51 2.00
CA TYR A 266 -7.16 10.44 2.61
C TYR A 266 -7.95 9.14 2.79
N ALA A 267 -9.23 9.19 3.14
CA ALA A 267 -10.06 7.99 3.19
C ALA A 267 -10.15 7.29 1.83
N SER A 268 -10.23 8.05 0.74
CA SER A 268 -10.24 7.47 -0.62
C SER A 268 -8.90 6.84 -1.01
N ALA A 269 -7.77 7.43 -0.58
CA ALA A 269 -6.46 6.82 -0.75
C ALA A 269 -6.35 5.48 0.00
N ILE A 270 -6.87 5.41 1.24
CA ILE A 270 -6.96 4.15 2.01
C ILE A 270 -7.85 3.13 1.28
N CYS A 271 -9.00 3.55 0.74
CA CYS A 271 -9.89 2.69 -0.04
C CYS A 271 -9.22 2.15 -1.30
N SER A 272 -8.44 2.98 -2.00
CA SER A 272 -7.65 2.56 -3.15
C SER A 272 -6.59 1.52 -2.76
N LEU A 273 -5.84 1.77 -1.67
CA LEU A 273 -4.81 0.85 -1.18
C LEU A 273 -5.40 -0.49 -0.71
N LYS A 274 -6.63 -0.50 -0.18
CA LYS A 274 -7.36 -1.72 0.22
C LYS A 274 -7.55 -2.69 -0.94
N GLY A 275 -7.55 -2.22 -2.18
CA GLY A 275 -7.79 -3.06 -3.37
C GLY A 275 -6.76 -4.18 -3.51
N PRO A 276 -7.17 -5.43 -3.83
CA PRO A 276 -6.27 -6.60 -3.88
C PRO A 276 -5.20 -6.49 -4.96
N ARG A 277 -5.38 -5.63 -5.96
CA ARG A 277 -4.38 -5.36 -7.01
C ARG A 277 -3.38 -4.28 -6.63
N HIS A 278 -3.55 -3.65 -5.45
CA HIS A 278 -2.68 -2.59 -4.95
C HIS A 278 -2.03 -3.00 -3.64
N GLY A 279 -2.69 -2.89 -2.50
CA GLY A 279 -2.11 -3.17 -1.18
C GLY A 279 -2.18 -4.63 -0.74
N GLY A 280 -2.73 -5.55 -1.55
CA GLY A 280 -2.86 -6.96 -1.19
C GLY A 280 -1.69 -7.85 -1.61
N ALA A 281 -0.62 -7.29 -2.18
CA ALA A 281 0.46 -8.09 -2.75
C ALA A 281 1.27 -8.85 -1.68
N ASN A 282 1.58 -8.23 -0.54
CA ASN A 282 2.30 -8.89 0.54
C ASN A 282 1.53 -10.09 1.13
N LEU A 283 0.21 -9.99 1.28
CA LEU A 283 -0.63 -11.12 1.72
C LEU A 283 -0.61 -12.27 0.70
N LYS A 284 -0.54 -11.95 -0.58
CA LYS A 284 -0.42 -12.95 -1.64
C LYS A 284 0.94 -13.65 -1.62
N VAL A 285 2.03 -12.94 -1.32
CA VAL A 285 3.36 -13.52 -1.12
C VAL A 285 3.31 -14.52 0.04
N ILE A 286 2.74 -14.12 1.17
CA ILE A 286 2.66 -14.98 2.35
C ILE A 286 1.79 -16.21 2.09
N SER A 287 0.64 -16.06 1.44
CA SER A 287 -0.20 -17.20 1.04
C SER A 287 0.54 -18.13 0.08
N MET A 288 1.33 -17.62 -0.83
CA MET A 288 2.18 -18.39 -1.73
C MET A 288 3.29 -19.11 -0.95
N LEU A 289 3.96 -18.43 -0.02
CA LEU A 289 4.98 -19.03 0.83
C LEU A 289 4.42 -20.20 1.66
N ASP A 290 3.26 -20.01 2.30
CA ASP A 290 2.58 -21.06 3.05
C ASP A 290 2.21 -22.25 2.16
N ASN A 291 1.78 -21.97 0.93
CA ASN A 291 1.51 -23.01 -0.06
C ASN A 291 2.79 -23.76 -0.48
N PHE A 292 3.91 -23.07 -0.68
CA PHE A 292 5.22 -23.70 -0.96
C PHE A 292 5.66 -24.58 0.20
N LYS A 293 5.58 -24.07 1.43
CA LYS A 293 5.92 -24.84 2.65
C LYS A 293 5.12 -26.12 2.80
N ALA A 294 3.85 -26.10 2.42
CA ALA A 294 2.97 -27.25 2.50
C ALA A 294 3.22 -28.32 1.41
N ASN A 295 3.81 -27.93 0.27
CA ASN A 295 3.93 -28.80 -0.90
C ASN A 295 5.36 -29.18 -1.28
N ILE A 296 6.39 -28.53 -0.72
CA ILE A 296 7.81 -28.84 -0.90
C ILE A 296 8.32 -29.55 0.35
N LYS A 297 8.92 -30.71 0.19
CA LYS A 297 9.42 -31.51 1.33
C LYS A 297 10.74 -30.98 1.88
N ASN A 298 11.65 -30.64 0.99
CA ASN A 298 12.97 -30.12 1.36
C ASN A 298 13.19 -28.73 0.75
N TRP A 299 13.03 -27.69 1.56
CA TRP A 299 13.17 -26.29 1.12
C TRP A 299 14.60 -25.89 0.76
N ASN A 300 15.60 -26.72 1.17
CA ASN A 300 17.01 -26.52 0.80
C ASN A 300 17.39 -27.21 -0.53
N ASP A 301 16.47 -28.00 -1.09
CA ASP A 301 16.65 -28.62 -2.40
C ASP A 301 16.09 -27.67 -3.48
N GLU A 302 17.00 -26.95 -4.15
CA GLU A 302 16.64 -26.02 -5.21
C GLU A 302 15.91 -26.71 -6.38
N GLY A 303 16.15 -28.00 -6.62
CA GLY A 303 15.47 -28.78 -7.64
C GLY A 303 13.99 -28.96 -7.30
N GLU A 304 13.67 -29.34 -6.05
CA GLU A 304 12.27 -29.46 -5.58
C GLU A 304 11.55 -28.10 -5.63
N VAL A 305 12.23 -27.03 -5.22
CA VAL A 305 11.67 -25.67 -5.27
C VAL A 305 11.39 -25.27 -6.72
N ALA A 306 12.35 -25.46 -7.63
CA ALA A 306 12.21 -25.15 -9.05
C ALA A 306 11.06 -25.92 -9.72
N ASP A 307 10.93 -27.23 -9.42
CA ASP A 307 9.86 -28.06 -9.96
C ASP A 307 8.49 -27.59 -9.51
N TYR A 308 8.38 -27.17 -8.24
CA TYR A 308 7.13 -26.62 -7.72
C TYR A 308 6.80 -25.26 -8.34
N MET A 309 7.79 -24.39 -8.52
CA MET A 309 7.64 -23.10 -9.22
C MET A 309 7.15 -23.28 -10.65
N ARG A 310 7.66 -24.29 -11.40
CA ARG A 310 7.17 -24.63 -12.75
C ARG A 310 5.68 -24.93 -12.75
N LYS A 311 5.20 -25.72 -11.76
CA LYS A 311 3.76 -26.02 -11.62
C LYS A 311 2.95 -24.75 -11.35
N VAL A 312 3.43 -23.86 -10.47
CA VAL A 312 2.77 -22.58 -10.19
C VAL A 312 2.67 -21.74 -11.45
N ILE A 313 3.77 -21.56 -12.20
CA ILE A 313 3.79 -20.73 -13.42
C ILE A 313 2.93 -21.33 -14.54
N ARG A 314 2.80 -22.67 -14.61
CA ARG A 314 1.89 -23.38 -15.53
C ARG A 314 0.43 -23.33 -15.09
N LYS A 315 0.11 -22.73 -13.93
CA LYS A 315 -1.23 -22.65 -13.33
C LYS A 315 -1.75 -23.99 -12.79
N GLU A 316 -0.88 -24.90 -12.48
CA GLU A 316 -1.19 -26.26 -11.98
C GLU A 316 -1.15 -26.32 -10.45
N ALA A 317 -0.65 -25.28 -9.78
CA ALA A 317 -0.49 -25.20 -8.34
C ALA A 317 -0.77 -23.80 -7.80
N ASN A 318 -0.70 -23.64 -6.47
CA ASN A 318 -1.04 -22.42 -5.74
C ASN A 318 -2.49 -21.97 -6.03
N ASP A 319 -2.74 -20.73 -6.38
CA ASP A 319 -4.08 -20.19 -6.67
C ASP A 319 -4.46 -20.26 -8.17
N GLY A 320 -3.69 -20.94 -8.99
CA GLY A 320 -3.93 -21.10 -10.43
C GLY A 320 -3.70 -19.82 -11.26
N SER A 321 -3.19 -18.74 -10.67
CA SER A 321 -2.92 -17.48 -11.36
C SER A 321 -1.74 -17.58 -12.35
N GLY A 322 -0.77 -18.45 -12.06
CA GLY A 322 0.49 -18.55 -12.79
C GLY A 322 1.48 -17.44 -12.45
N LEU A 323 1.30 -16.80 -11.29
CA LEU A 323 2.15 -15.70 -10.81
C LEU A 323 3.03 -16.16 -9.64
N ILE A 324 4.27 -15.71 -9.64
CA ILE A 324 5.13 -15.70 -8.45
C ILE A 324 4.96 -14.31 -7.82
N TYR A 325 4.19 -14.26 -6.74
CA TYR A 325 3.90 -13.01 -6.05
C TYR A 325 5.18 -12.44 -5.42
N GLY A 326 5.28 -11.12 -5.37
CA GLY A 326 6.48 -10.43 -4.94
C GLY A 326 7.55 -10.25 -6.03
N MET A 327 7.37 -10.89 -7.21
CA MET A 327 8.23 -10.71 -8.37
C MET A 327 7.60 -9.80 -9.42
N GLY A 328 8.42 -8.86 -9.94
CA GLY A 328 8.04 -7.87 -10.93
C GLY A 328 7.56 -6.55 -10.31
N HIS A 329 7.82 -5.47 -11.02
CA HIS A 329 7.45 -4.11 -10.63
C HIS A 329 7.09 -3.29 -11.89
N ALA A 330 6.27 -2.25 -11.69
CA ALA A 330 5.83 -1.40 -12.80
C ALA A 330 6.95 -0.51 -13.37
N VAL A 331 7.97 -0.21 -12.58
CA VAL A 331 9.10 0.66 -12.94
C VAL A 331 10.43 -0.09 -12.85
N TYR A 332 10.67 -0.78 -11.74
CA TYR A 332 11.93 -1.49 -11.50
C TYR A 332 11.99 -2.82 -12.24
N THR A 333 13.09 -3.06 -12.94
CA THR A 333 13.32 -4.33 -13.64
C THR A 333 14.61 -5.02 -13.16
N VAL A 334 15.63 -4.26 -12.73
CA VAL A 334 16.90 -4.78 -12.23
C VAL A 334 16.85 -5.03 -10.73
N SER A 335 16.42 -4.02 -9.95
CA SER A 335 16.26 -4.14 -8.49
C SER A 335 15.26 -3.10 -7.95
N ASP A 336 14.53 -3.45 -6.90
CA ASP A 336 13.77 -2.49 -6.07
C ASP A 336 14.63 -2.17 -4.84
N PRO A 337 15.07 -0.92 -4.63
CA PRO A 337 15.95 -0.56 -3.52
C PRO A 337 15.32 -0.90 -2.16
N ARG A 338 14.00 -0.85 -2.06
CA ARG A 338 13.29 -1.20 -0.83
C ARG A 338 13.40 -2.68 -0.50
N ALA A 339 13.27 -3.55 -1.53
CA ALA A 339 13.43 -4.99 -1.37
C ALA A 339 14.87 -5.35 -0.98
N VAL A 340 15.87 -4.68 -1.59
CA VAL A 340 17.28 -4.91 -1.28
C VAL A 340 17.60 -4.56 0.16
N ILE A 341 17.19 -3.36 0.63
CA ILE A 341 17.40 -2.90 2.01
C ILE A 341 16.70 -3.84 2.99
N LEU A 342 15.41 -4.13 2.73
CA LEU A 342 14.59 -4.95 3.61
C LEU A 342 15.13 -6.37 3.73
N LYS A 343 15.51 -7.00 2.60
CA LYS A 343 16.12 -8.33 2.55
C LYS A 343 17.34 -8.40 3.45
N LYS A 344 18.30 -7.48 3.29
CA LYS A 344 19.53 -7.45 4.09
C LYS A 344 19.21 -7.44 5.59
N LYS A 345 18.37 -6.51 6.04
CA LYS A 345 18.02 -6.35 7.46
C LYS A 345 17.19 -7.51 8.00
N ALA A 346 16.29 -8.06 7.19
CA ALA A 346 15.52 -9.22 7.56
C ALA A 346 16.40 -10.45 7.86
N PHE A 347 17.40 -10.71 7.01
CA PHE A 347 18.35 -11.81 7.23
C PHE A 347 19.23 -11.57 8.47
N GLU A 348 19.68 -10.33 8.73
CA GLU A 348 20.43 -10.00 9.94
C GLU A 348 19.61 -10.32 11.20
N LEU A 349 18.34 -9.93 11.24
CA LEU A 349 17.45 -10.14 12.38
C LEU A 349 16.95 -11.59 12.51
N ALA A 350 16.80 -12.30 11.40
CA ALA A 350 16.33 -13.70 11.38
C ALA A 350 17.42 -14.71 11.74
N LYS A 351 18.68 -14.29 11.70
CA LYS A 351 19.83 -15.19 11.90
C LYS A 351 19.72 -15.98 13.20
N GLY A 352 19.79 -17.33 13.07
CA GLY A 352 19.66 -18.27 14.18
C GLY A 352 18.25 -18.45 14.74
N ARG A 353 17.22 -17.81 14.15
CA ARG A 353 15.81 -18.03 14.48
C ARG A 353 15.19 -19.05 13.52
N GLU A 354 14.14 -19.73 13.93
CA GLU A 354 13.42 -20.71 13.10
C GLU A 354 12.94 -20.14 11.76
N ILE A 355 12.52 -18.88 11.75
CA ILE A 355 12.02 -18.17 10.57
C ILE A 355 13.10 -17.94 9.49
N GLU A 356 14.38 -18.10 9.82
CA GLU A 356 15.49 -17.95 8.85
C GLU A 356 15.31 -18.89 7.65
N ALA A 357 14.82 -20.10 7.87
CA ALA A 357 14.57 -21.07 6.80
C ALA A 357 13.53 -20.57 5.78
N GLU A 358 12.52 -19.84 6.25
CA GLU A 358 11.48 -19.24 5.37
C GLU A 358 12.05 -18.10 4.53
N PHE A 359 12.93 -17.27 5.10
CA PHE A 359 13.65 -16.23 4.34
C PHE A 359 14.54 -16.84 3.27
N ARG A 360 15.24 -17.95 3.57
CA ARG A 360 16.06 -18.66 2.58
C ARG A 360 15.22 -19.25 1.45
N LEU A 361 14.03 -19.80 1.76
CA LEU A 361 13.10 -20.27 0.73
C LEU A 361 12.65 -19.11 -0.19
N LEU A 362 12.28 -17.94 0.37
CA LEU A 362 11.94 -16.77 -0.43
C LEU A 362 13.11 -16.28 -1.30
N GLU A 363 14.33 -16.31 -0.78
CA GLU A 363 15.53 -15.96 -1.54
C GLU A 363 15.76 -16.93 -2.70
N THR A 364 15.57 -18.22 -2.49
CA THR A 364 15.65 -19.24 -3.55
C THR A 364 14.57 -18.99 -4.61
N VAL A 365 13.33 -18.71 -4.20
CA VAL A 365 12.24 -18.37 -5.12
C VAL A 365 12.57 -17.11 -5.92
N GLU A 366 13.06 -16.03 -5.27
CA GLU A 366 13.50 -14.81 -5.95
C GLU A 366 14.53 -15.10 -7.03
N ARG A 367 15.57 -15.82 -6.67
CA ARG A 367 16.72 -16.10 -7.55
C ARG A 367 16.34 -16.97 -8.75
N LEU A 368 15.51 -17.99 -8.55
CA LEU A 368 15.12 -18.93 -9.61
C LEU A 368 14.02 -18.39 -10.53
N THR A 369 13.24 -17.40 -10.09
CA THR A 369 12.05 -16.93 -10.83
C THR A 369 12.38 -16.46 -12.25
N PRO A 370 13.39 -15.64 -12.54
CA PRO A 370 13.65 -15.13 -13.89
C PRO A 370 13.92 -16.26 -14.89
N GLU A 371 14.74 -17.23 -14.51
CA GLU A 371 15.12 -18.38 -15.34
C GLU A 371 13.91 -19.27 -15.62
N ILE A 372 13.20 -19.69 -14.59
CA ILE A 372 12.03 -20.59 -14.72
C ILE A 372 10.89 -19.89 -15.47
N PHE A 373 10.71 -18.58 -15.27
CA PHE A 373 9.72 -17.83 -16.01
C PHE A 373 10.03 -17.79 -17.51
N THR A 374 11.31 -17.59 -17.86
CA THR A 374 11.79 -17.64 -19.24
C THR A 374 11.60 -19.04 -19.86
N GLU A 375 11.97 -20.09 -19.12
CA GLU A 375 11.77 -21.48 -19.54
C GLU A 375 10.32 -21.80 -19.84
N VAL A 376 9.38 -21.44 -18.96
CA VAL A 376 7.96 -21.84 -19.05
C VAL A 376 7.15 -20.93 -19.98
N LYS A 377 7.45 -19.62 -20.03
CA LYS A 377 6.67 -18.61 -20.78
C LYS A 377 7.34 -18.15 -22.08
N GLY A 378 8.60 -18.50 -22.30
CA GLY A 378 9.37 -18.03 -23.47
C GLY A 378 9.61 -16.50 -23.46
N SER A 379 9.46 -15.85 -22.32
CA SER A 379 9.61 -14.39 -22.18
C SER A 379 10.95 -14.07 -21.53
N THR A 380 11.78 -13.29 -22.21
CA THR A 380 13.07 -12.79 -21.72
C THR A 380 12.94 -11.53 -20.85
N LYS A 381 11.72 -11.20 -20.39
CA LYS A 381 11.49 -10.00 -19.60
C LYS A 381 12.23 -10.09 -18.27
N THR A 382 13.16 -9.19 -18.05
CA THR A 382 13.84 -9.01 -16.77
C THR A 382 12.82 -8.64 -15.69
N MET A 383 12.93 -9.26 -14.53
CA MET A 383 12.07 -8.98 -13.38
C MET A 383 12.88 -9.09 -12.09
N CYS A 384 12.56 -8.23 -11.12
CA CYS A 384 13.17 -8.25 -9.80
C CYS A 384 12.12 -8.43 -8.72
N ALA A 385 12.54 -8.78 -7.51
CA ALA A 385 11.70 -8.74 -6.33
C ALA A 385 11.29 -7.30 -6.03
N ASN A 386 10.04 -7.10 -5.62
CA ASN A 386 9.54 -5.85 -5.07
C ASN A 386 9.48 -5.93 -3.53
N VAL A 387 9.14 -4.81 -2.86
CA VAL A 387 9.13 -4.72 -1.40
C VAL A 387 8.23 -5.77 -0.74
N ASP A 388 7.15 -6.20 -1.42
CA ASP A 388 6.19 -7.15 -0.87
C ASP A 388 6.77 -8.58 -0.74
N MET A 389 7.85 -8.90 -1.48
CA MET A 389 8.52 -10.20 -1.40
C MET A 389 8.94 -10.55 0.03
N TYR A 390 9.43 -9.56 0.77
CA TYR A 390 9.97 -9.78 2.11
C TYR A 390 9.14 -9.14 3.23
N SER A 391 8.37 -8.09 2.95
CA SER A 391 7.69 -7.30 4.00
C SER A 391 6.71 -8.12 4.83
N GLY A 392 5.95 -9.02 4.21
CA GLY A 392 5.00 -9.87 4.92
C GLY A 392 5.67 -10.83 5.91
N LEU A 393 6.80 -11.45 5.49
CA LEU A 393 7.54 -12.36 6.37
C LEU A 393 8.25 -11.60 7.51
N VAL A 394 8.70 -10.36 7.25
CA VAL A 394 9.22 -9.48 8.32
C VAL A 394 8.13 -9.16 9.32
N TYR A 395 6.92 -8.83 8.89
CA TYR A 395 5.80 -8.59 9.80
C TYR A 395 5.49 -9.82 10.66
N ARG A 396 5.48 -11.03 10.06
CA ARG A 396 5.32 -12.29 10.82
C ARG A 396 6.45 -12.50 11.85
N MET A 397 7.70 -12.21 11.48
CA MET A 397 8.85 -12.28 12.40
C MET A 397 8.69 -11.33 13.60
N LEU A 398 8.04 -10.18 13.42
CA LEU A 398 7.70 -9.23 14.47
C LEU A 398 6.44 -9.60 15.25
N GLY A 399 5.80 -10.74 14.95
CA GLY A 399 4.56 -11.17 15.58
C GLY A 399 3.33 -10.34 15.19
N ILE A 400 3.38 -9.65 14.05
CA ILE A 400 2.29 -8.83 13.53
C ILE A 400 1.34 -9.72 12.72
N PRO A 401 0.02 -9.72 13.03
CA PRO A 401 -0.97 -10.49 12.30
C PRO A 401 -1.08 -10.11 10.82
N ASP A 402 -1.28 -11.09 9.96
CA ASP A 402 -1.36 -10.92 8.49
C ASP A 402 -2.37 -9.85 8.07
N GLU A 403 -3.49 -9.73 8.76
CA GLU A 403 -4.55 -8.75 8.49
C GLU A 403 -4.15 -7.28 8.74
N LEU A 404 -3.01 -7.05 9.40
CA LEU A 404 -2.46 -5.72 9.65
C LEU A 404 -1.39 -5.29 8.64
N PHE A 405 -0.97 -6.13 7.71
CA PHE A 405 0.07 -5.80 6.74
C PHE A 405 -0.29 -4.61 5.84
N THR A 406 -1.47 -4.66 5.21
CA THR A 406 -1.96 -3.54 4.41
C THR A 406 -2.31 -2.30 5.25
N PRO A 407 -2.91 -2.41 6.46
CA PRO A 407 -3.06 -1.30 7.39
C PRO A 407 -1.74 -0.61 7.76
N LEU A 408 -0.68 -1.35 8.05
CA LEU A 408 0.65 -0.78 8.33
C LEU A 408 1.22 -0.03 7.12
N PHE A 409 1.02 -0.59 5.93
CA PHE A 409 1.37 0.07 4.69
C PHE A 409 0.62 1.41 4.53
N ALA A 410 -0.67 1.47 4.90
CA ALA A 410 -1.46 2.70 4.87
C ALA A 410 -0.95 3.73 5.87
N ILE A 411 -0.58 3.31 7.09
CA ILE A 411 0.00 4.17 8.12
C ILE A 411 1.29 4.81 7.60
N ALA A 412 2.21 4.01 7.08
CA ALA A 412 3.46 4.51 6.52
C ALA A 412 3.21 5.52 5.39
N ARG A 413 2.32 5.17 4.44
CA ARG A 413 2.02 5.95 3.23
C ARG A 413 1.23 7.22 3.50
N MET A 414 0.65 7.39 4.69
CA MET A 414 -0.11 8.59 5.04
C MET A 414 0.74 9.86 4.88
N SER A 415 2.03 9.82 5.24
CA SER A 415 2.97 10.94 5.05
C SER A 415 3.16 11.30 3.57
N GLY A 416 3.29 10.30 2.70
CA GLY A 416 3.38 10.49 1.25
C GLY A 416 2.09 11.05 0.66
N TRP A 417 0.92 10.52 1.03
CA TRP A 417 -0.36 11.07 0.58
C TRP A 417 -0.52 12.53 1.02
N ALA A 418 -0.14 12.84 2.25
CA ALA A 418 -0.20 14.19 2.78
C ALA A 418 0.70 15.15 1.99
N ALA A 419 1.95 14.76 1.72
CA ALA A 419 2.87 15.55 0.89
C ALA A 419 2.28 15.81 -0.49
N HIS A 420 1.74 14.80 -1.16
CA HIS A 420 1.14 14.94 -2.48
C HIS A 420 -0.15 15.77 -2.48
N ARG A 421 -0.95 15.71 -1.40
CA ARG A 421 -2.10 16.60 -1.25
C ARG A 421 -1.66 18.05 -1.11
N MET A 422 -0.65 18.33 -0.26
CA MET A 422 -0.12 19.68 -0.11
C MET A 422 0.43 20.24 -1.43
N GLU A 423 1.18 19.43 -2.18
CA GLU A 423 1.68 19.82 -3.50
C GLU A 423 0.54 20.11 -4.47
N GLU A 424 -0.52 19.30 -4.49
CA GLU A 424 -1.69 19.51 -5.35
C GLU A 424 -2.45 20.80 -4.98
N ILE A 425 -2.57 21.13 -3.68
CA ILE A 425 -3.18 22.38 -3.21
C ILE A 425 -2.33 23.61 -3.64
N LEU A 426 -1.01 23.51 -3.53
CA LEU A 426 -0.09 24.62 -3.80
C LEU A 426 0.14 24.87 -5.29
N THR A 427 0.14 23.82 -6.10
CA THR A 427 0.54 23.87 -7.51
C THR A 427 -0.57 23.53 -8.50
N GLY A 428 -1.55 22.73 -8.05
CA GLY A 428 -2.69 22.32 -8.86
C GLY A 428 -3.74 23.43 -8.92
N ASN A 429 -4.10 23.84 -10.13
CA ASN A 429 -5.13 24.88 -10.32
C ASN A 429 -6.27 24.39 -11.22
N ARG A 430 -6.29 23.11 -11.55
CA ARG A 430 -7.29 22.50 -12.44
C ARG A 430 -7.73 21.14 -11.92
N ILE A 431 -9.03 20.88 -11.98
CA ILE A 431 -9.58 19.57 -11.70
C ILE A 431 -9.02 18.54 -12.68
N ILE A 432 -8.53 17.40 -12.16
CA ILE A 432 -8.05 16.27 -12.95
C ILE A 432 -9.26 15.61 -13.62
N ARG A 433 -9.38 15.79 -14.93
CA ARG A 433 -10.53 15.34 -15.72
C ARG A 433 -10.08 14.75 -17.06
N PRO A 434 -9.71 13.45 -17.11
CA PRO A 434 -9.35 12.79 -18.36
C PRO A 434 -10.57 12.69 -19.30
N ALA A 435 -10.32 12.63 -20.61
CA ALA A 435 -11.36 12.39 -21.62
C ALA A 435 -11.67 10.91 -21.74
N TYR A 436 -12.94 10.58 -21.96
CA TYR A 436 -13.42 9.25 -22.33
C TYR A 436 -14.09 9.28 -23.71
N LYS A 437 -13.72 8.34 -24.58
CA LYS A 437 -14.34 8.19 -25.90
C LYS A 437 -15.62 7.37 -25.77
N ALA A 438 -16.76 8.00 -26.03
CA ALA A 438 -18.03 7.29 -26.13
C ALA A 438 -18.06 6.45 -27.42
N VAL A 439 -18.43 5.18 -27.32
CA VAL A 439 -18.54 4.23 -28.44
C VAL A 439 -19.97 3.74 -28.65
N ALA A 440 -20.88 4.05 -27.72
CA ALA A 440 -22.30 3.79 -27.89
C ALA A 440 -22.86 4.64 -29.05
N LYS A 441 -23.62 4.01 -29.91
CA LYS A 441 -24.35 4.73 -30.96
C LYS A 441 -25.58 5.42 -30.38
N GLU A 442 -25.93 6.55 -30.90
CA GLU A 442 -27.20 7.24 -30.62
C GLU A 442 -28.37 6.34 -30.97
N LYS A 443 -29.38 6.32 -30.12
CA LYS A 443 -30.62 5.54 -30.31
C LYS A 443 -31.81 6.43 -30.10
N GLU A 444 -32.88 6.17 -30.86
CA GLU A 444 -34.17 6.81 -30.66
C GLU A 444 -34.81 6.36 -29.33
N TYR A 445 -35.45 7.29 -28.65
CA TYR A 445 -36.21 6.97 -27.45
C TYR A 445 -37.52 6.30 -27.81
N VAL A 446 -37.71 5.10 -27.29
CA VAL A 446 -38.97 4.33 -27.45
C VAL A 446 -39.81 4.48 -26.18
N ARG A 447 -41.09 4.82 -26.31
CA ARG A 447 -42.03 4.95 -25.17
C ARG A 447 -42.14 3.63 -24.43
N ILE A 448 -42.32 3.70 -23.10
CA ILE A 448 -42.34 2.48 -22.26
C ILE A 448 -43.40 1.46 -22.68
N THR A 449 -44.56 1.94 -23.18
CA THR A 449 -45.66 1.11 -23.68
C THR A 449 -45.38 0.42 -25.02
N GLU A 450 -44.34 0.86 -25.73
CA GLU A 450 -43.93 0.37 -27.04
C GLU A 450 -42.66 -0.51 -26.96
N ARG A 451 -42.06 -0.63 -25.76
CA ARG A 451 -40.89 -1.49 -25.55
C ARG A 451 -41.29 -2.95 -25.47
N LYS A 452 -40.58 -3.80 -26.19
CA LYS A 452 -40.76 -5.25 -26.18
C LYS A 452 -39.88 -5.95 -25.17
#